data_a5c1e2a0b0f020a1f7b08659fb6080bc
#
_entry.id   a5c1e2a0b0f020a1f7b08659fb6080bc
#
_cell.length_a   1.000
_cell.length_b   1.000
_cell.length_c   1.000
_cell.angle_alpha   90.00
_cell.angle_beta   90.00
_cell.angle_gamma   90.00
#
_symmetry.space_group_name_H-M   'P 1'
#
loop_
_entity.id
_entity.type
_entity.pdbx_description
1 polymer ?
#
loop_
_entity_poly.entity_id
_entity_poly.type
_entity_poly.pdbx_seq_one_letter_code
_entity_poly.pdbx_strand_id
1 'polypeptide(L)'
;MKTFIYSAVMSHFLAERDKAIANIKLHTDNPVGVGEHPKIIEDIIMLVNKASEAQDAINMFQQITKNTSEKDDMAGEVKNSPKI
;
A
#
# COMPACT_ATOMS: atom_id res chain seq x y z
N MET A 1 11.21 9.52 13.78
CA MET A 1 11.89 8.51 13.01
C MET A 1 12.78 9.14 11.98
N LYS A 2 13.90 8.54 11.71
CA LYS A 2 14.78 9.13 10.76
C LYS A 2 14.21 9.09 9.39
N THR A 3 14.45 10.13 8.67
CA THR A 3 13.92 10.28 7.34
C THR A 3 14.32 9.14 6.43
N PHE A 4 15.55 8.70 6.50
CA PHE A 4 15.98 7.63 5.65
C PHE A 4 15.24 6.34 5.92
N ILE A 5 14.99 6.05 7.18
CA ILE A 5 14.31 4.82 7.53
C ILE A 5 12.86 4.91 7.07
N TYR A 6 12.24 6.05 7.29
CA TYR A 6 10.86 6.23 6.87
C TYR A 6 10.76 6.06 5.35
N SER A 7 11.64 6.71 4.61
CA SER A 7 11.60 6.61 3.17
C SER A 7 11.84 5.20 2.68
N ALA A 8 12.74 4.49 3.30
CA ALA A 8 13.04 3.14 2.86
C ALA A 8 11.84 2.23 3.06
N VAL A 9 11.20 2.34 4.21
CA VAL A 9 10.04 1.50 4.49
C VAL A 9 8.89 1.85 3.56
N MET A 10 8.63 3.13 3.39
CA MET A 10 7.55 3.56 2.52
C MET A 10 7.81 3.16 1.08
N SER A 11 9.05 3.31 0.62
CA SER A 11 9.37 2.94 -0.75
C SER A 11 9.12 1.46 -1.00
N HIS A 12 9.43 0.65 -0.03
CA HIS A 12 9.20 -0.79 -0.18
C HIS A 12 7.71 -1.08 -0.42
N PHE A 13 6.85 -0.54 0.43
CA PHE A 13 5.44 -0.85 0.30
C PHE A 13 4.79 -0.17 -0.91
N LEU A 14 5.25 1.03 -1.24
CA LEU A 14 4.74 1.69 -2.42
C LEU A 14 5.11 0.90 -3.67
N ALA A 15 6.33 0.37 -3.72
CA ALA A 15 6.74 -0.41 -4.86
C ALA A 15 5.95 -1.71 -4.94
N GLU A 16 5.69 -2.35 -3.81
CA GLU A 16 4.92 -3.58 -3.81
C GLU A 16 3.50 -3.31 -4.29
N ARG A 17 2.90 -2.24 -3.82
CA ARG A 17 1.56 -1.90 -4.24
C ARG A 17 1.50 -1.60 -5.72
N ASP A 18 2.42 -0.76 -6.19
CA ASP A 18 2.41 -0.33 -7.57
C ASP A 18 2.72 -1.47 -8.52
N LYS A 19 3.58 -2.40 -8.08
CA LYS A 19 3.88 -3.55 -8.90
C LYS A 19 2.63 -4.40 -9.07
N ALA A 20 1.89 -4.61 -8.00
CA ALA A 20 0.68 -5.40 -8.07
C ALA A 20 -0.35 -4.72 -8.98
N ILE A 21 -0.48 -3.41 -8.85
CA ILE A 21 -1.43 -2.67 -9.68
C ILE A 21 -1.04 -2.77 -11.15
N ALA A 22 0.23 -2.65 -11.44
CA ALA A 22 0.69 -2.73 -12.82
C ALA A 22 0.38 -4.10 -13.40
N ASN A 23 0.55 -5.15 -12.60
CA ASN A 23 0.25 -6.48 -13.07
C ASN A 23 -1.24 -6.68 -13.28
N ILE A 24 -2.06 -6.09 -12.41
CA ILE A 24 -3.50 -6.16 -12.60
C ILE A 24 -3.87 -5.52 -13.93
N LYS A 25 -3.28 -4.37 -14.23
CA LYS A 25 -3.60 -3.69 -15.45
C LYS A 25 -3.17 -4.48 -16.68
N LEU A 26 -2.05 -5.16 -16.58
CA LEU A 26 -1.61 -5.97 -17.68
C LEU A 26 -2.64 -7.07 -17.96
N HIS A 27 -3.15 -7.69 -16.91
CA HIS A 27 -4.12 -8.75 -17.09
C HIS A 27 -5.43 -8.23 -17.63
N THR A 28 -5.86 -7.07 -17.20
CA THR A 28 -7.16 -6.57 -17.62
C THR A 28 -7.10 -5.85 -18.96
N ASP A 29 -5.96 -5.21 -19.27
CA ASP A 29 -5.88 -4.46 -20.50
C ASP A 29 -5.40 -5.30 -21.66
N ASN A 30 -4.89 -6.46 -21.42
CA ASN A 30 -4.37 -7.26 -22.50
C ASN A 30 -4.87 -8.67 -22.37
N PRO A 31 -6.14 -8.85 -22.44
CA PRO A 31 -6.72 -10.15 -22.20
C PRO A 31 -6.38 -11.21 -23.22
N VAL A 32 -5.94 -10.79 -24.38
CA VAL A 32 -5.65 -11.75 -25.40
C VAL A 32 -4.62 -12.74 -24.95
N GLY A 33 -3.60 -12.27 -24.34
CA GLY A 33 -2.53 -13.14 -23.96
C GLY A 33 -2.91 -14.05 -22.83
N VAL A 34 -3.97 -13.74 -22.12
CA VAL A 34 -4.33 -14.56 -21.00
C VAL A 34 -5.62 -15.27 -21.18
N GLY A 35 -6.23 -15.06 -22.29
CA GLY A 35 -7.53 -15.62 -22.50
C GLY A 35 -7.59 -17.10 -22.39
N GLU A 36 -6.48 -17.75 -22.56
CA GLU A 36 -6.52 -19.16 -22.47
C GLU A 36 -6.22 -19.67 -21.11
N HIS A 37 -5.88 -18.81 -20.19
CA HIS A 37 -5.53 -19.26 -18.88
C HIS A 37 -6.73 -19.28 -17.99
N PRO A 38 -7.12 -20.42 -17.52
CA PRO A 38 -8.29 -20.48 -16.66
C PRO A 38 -8.01 -19.82 -15.32
N LYS A 39 -6.77 -19.48 -15.04
CA LYS A 39 -6.47 -18.89 -13.75
C LYS A 39 -6.41 -17.40 -13.75
N ILE A 40 -6.81 -16.75 -14.82
CA ILE A 40 -6.69 -15.30 -14.88
C ILE A 40 -7.46 -14.63 -13.76
N ILE A 41 -8.64 -15.13 -13.44
CA ILE A 41 -9.44 -14.52 -12.41
C ILE A 41 -8.76 -14.70 -11.06
N GLU A 42 -8.24 -15.89 -10.83
CA GLU A 42 -7.56 -16.14 -9.57
C GLU A 42 -6.31 -15.31 -9.45
N ASP A 43 -5.62 -15.12 -10.56
CA ASP A 43 -4.43 -14.31 -10.55
C ASP A 43 -4.75 -12.86 -10.20
N ILE A 44 -5.83 -12.35 -10.76
CA ILE A 44 -6.21 -10.99 -10.48
C ILE A 44 -6.61 -10.85 -9.02
N ILE A 45 -7.33 -11.83 -8.50
CA ILE A 45 -7.73 -11.79 -7.09
C ILE A 45 -6.49 -11.75 -6.20
N MET A 46 -5.50 -12.56 -6.53
CA MET A 46 -4.30 -12.59 -5.74
C MET A 46 -3.58 -11.26 -5.80
N LEU A 47 -3.54 -10.64 -6.98
CA LEU A 47 -2.87 -9.38 -7.13
C LEU A 47 -3.59 -8.26 -6.39
N VAL A 48 -4.92 -8.29 -6.40
CA VAL A 48 -5.68 -7.30 -5.66
C VAL A 48 -5.41 -7.45 -4.18
N ASN A 49 -5.31 -8.69 -3.70
CA ASN A 49 -4.99 -8.90 -2.29
C ASN A 49 -3.61 -8.36 -1.96
N LYS A 50 -2.65 -8.54 -2.86
CA LYS A 50 -1.33 -8.04 -2.61
C LYS A 50 -1.31 -6.52 -2.58
N ALA A 51 -2.02 -5.90 -3.49
CA ALA A 51 -2.08 -4.44 -3.53
C ALA A 51 -2.75 -3.92 -2.26
N SER A 52 -3.79 -4.59 -1.82
CA SER A 52 -4.50 -4.19 -0.60
C SER A 52 -3.62 -4.33 0.62
N GLU A 53 -2.88 -5.41 0.70
CA GLU A 53 -2.00 -5.61 1.84
C GLU A 53 -0.94 -4.54 1.90
N ALA A 54 -0.39 -4.18 0.74
CA ALA A 54 0.62 -3.15 0.71
C ALA A 54 0.03 -1.80 1.10
N GLN A 55 -1.17 -1.52 0.61
CA GLN A 55 -1.81 -0.26 0.94
C GLN A 55 -2.13 -0.20 2.44
N ASP A 56 -2.56 -1.30 3.02
CA ASP A 56 -2.83 -1.34 4.44
C ASP A 56 -1.55 -1.13 5.23
N ALA A 57 -0.46 -1.70 4.77
CA ALA A 57 0.82 -1.52 5.45
C ALA A 57 1.26 -0.06 5.40
N ILE A 58 1.05 0.58 4.26
CA ILE A 58 1.38 1.99 4.12
C ILE A 58 0.58 2.81 5.13
N ASN A 59 -0.72 2.54 5.17
CA ASN A 59 -1.58 3.29 6.06
C ASN A 59 -1.20 3.06 7.53
N MET A 60 -0.89 1.83 7.85
CA MET A 60 -0.52 1.51 9.21
C MET A 60 0.79 2.18 9.60
N PHE A 61 1.76 2.13 8.70
CA PHE A 61 3.05 2.72 9.01
C PHE A 61 2.93 4.24 9.15
N GLN A 62 2.14 4.84 8.30
CA GLN A 62 1.93 6.27 8.40
C GLN A 62 1.27 6.61 9.73
N GLN A 63 0.33 5.80 10.14
CA GLN A 63 -0.33 6.07 11.39
C GLN A 63 0.60 5.89 12.56
N ILE A 64 1.41 4.87 12.55
CA ILE A 64 2.36 4.63 13.62
C ILE A 64 3.34 5.79 13.73
N THR A 65 3.89 6.23 12.61
CA THR A 65 4.89 7.26 12.64
C THR A 65 4.28 8.61 12.96
N LYS A 66 3.06 8.82 12.53
CA LYS A 66 2.42 10.06 12.84
C LYS A 66 2.12 10.14 14.31
N ASN A 67 1.63 9.08 14.89
CA ASN A 67 1.33 9.08 16.30
C ASN A 67 2.59 9.31 17.10
N THR A 68 3.70 8.75 16.67
CA THR A 68 4.93 8.94 17.38
C THR A 68 5.34 10.40 17.31
N SER A 69 5.21 11.00 16.18
CA SER A 69 5.55 12.38 16.03
C SER A 69 4.64 13.25 16.84
N GLU A 70 3.39 12.99 16.82
CA GLU A 70 2.47 13.77 17.55
C GLU A 70 2.76 13.73 19.01
N LYS A 71 3.20 12.59 19.48
CA LYS A 71 3.49 12.50 20.82
C LYS A 71 4.57 13.47 21.17
N ASP A 72 5.54 13.60 20.36
CA ASP A 72 6.56 14.51 20.60
C ASP A 72 6.11 15.89 20.48
N ASP A 73 5.28 16.18 19.56
CA ASP A 73 4.90 17.50 19.36
C ASP A 73 3.96 17.97 20.28
N MET A 74 3.25 17.32 20.76
CA MET A 74 2.38 17.85 21.56
C MET A 74 1.12 17.58 21.32
N ALA A 75 0.58 17.39 21.82
CA ALA A 75 -0.63 17.18 21.74
C ALA A 75 -1.60 17.93 21.09
N GLY A 76 -1.40 18.99 20.93
CA GLY A 76 -2.40 19.77 20.39
C GLY A 76 -3.05 19.18 19.23
N GLU A 77 -2.32 18.50 18.47
CA GLU A 77 -2.85 18.01 17.33
C GLU A 77 -3.63 16.83 17.44
N VAL A 78 -3.49 16.18 18.42
CA VAL A 78 -4.22 15.06 18.57
C VAL A 78 -5.60 15.10 18.25
N LYS A 79 -6.24 16.08 18.62
CA LYS A 79 -7.57 16.11 18.39
C LYS A 79 -7.89 15.98 17.00
N ASN A 80 -7.13 16.36 16.15
CA ASN A 80 -7.51 16.27 14.85
C ASN A 80 -7.42 14.97 14.36
N SER A 81 -6.51 14.28 14.77
CA SER A 81 -6.30 13.08 14.17
C SER A 81 -7.38 12.15 14.24
N PRO A 82 -8.03 12.17 15.17
CA PRO A 82 -9.00 11.17 15.32
C PRO A 82 -9.85 10.98 14.22
N LYS A 83 -10.07 11.85 13.64
CA LYS A 83 -10.86 11.70 12.74
C LYS A 83 -10.53 10.82 11.90
N ILE A 84 -9.81 10.42 11.85
CA ILE A 84 -9.44 9.62 10.94
C ILE A 84 -9.95 8.76 10.78
#